data_9cec004ca05b6c04d514b8fdc347ff02
#
_entry.id   9cec004ca05b6c04d514b8fdc347ff02
#
_cell.length_a   1.000
_cell.length_b   1.000
_cell.length_c   1.000
_cell.angle_alpha   90.00
_cell.angle_beta   90.00
_cell.angle_gamma   90.00
#
_symmetry.space_group_name_H-M   'P 1'
#
loop_
_entity.id
_entity.type
_entity.pdbx_description
1 polymer ?
#
loop_
_entity_poly.entity_id
_entity_poly.type
_entity_poly.pdbx_seq_one_letter_code
_entity_poly.pdbx_strand_id
1 'polypeptide(L)'
;MMGKYVFFILLMLLTFLKGVSQNDSLAFIRVISKVEQSNITLRWAPSTPIAWHLSLSKGYSIERAVNKQGDSTMSAFVMLEPQRMPWPKEKWQKDQLASYDNYCIIAAELLYGKGTSVNANSKMLQKADEFQNKYTYAMMSADFSAQAADALGLSYVDTDIKPGYVYVYRIRSIASHENYVIKSSTIVCYPSHESKLIAPAISQVKSMDKAVKILWEREQGPISYVAYYIEKSMDGKNFERLNKVPYLSGDNIGNEEFKQYHVY
;
A
#
# COMPACT_ATOMS: atom_id res chain seq x y z
N MET A 1 -33.68 2.64 56.30
CA MET A 1 -32.23 2.75 56.00
C MET A 1 -31.79 2.10 54.70
N MET A 2 -32.59 1.30 54.00
CA MET A 2 -32.22 0.61 52.76
C MET A 2 -32.22 1.48 51.48
N GLY A 3 -32.96 2.59 51.44
CA GLY A 3 -33.07 3.40 50.23
C GLY A 3 -31.83 4.24 49.86
N LYS A 4 -30.94 4.56 50.82
CA LYS A 4 -29.75 5.37 50.56
C LYS A 4 -28.62 4.55 49.94
N TYR A 5 -28.54 3.28 50.18
CA TYR A 5 -27.48 2.42 49.62
C TYR A 5 -27.77 1.99 48.17
N VAL A 6 -29.06 1.85 47.82
CA VAL A 6 -29.47 1.53 46.45
C VAL A 6 -29.15 2.70 45.50
N PHE A 7 -29.33 3.96 45.96
CA PHE A 7 -29.00 5.12 45.18
C PHE A 7 -27.49 5.32 44.95
N PHE A 8 -26.69 4.94 45.96
CA PHE A 8 -25.22 5.01 45.87
C PHE A 8 -24.63 3.93 44.96
N ILE A 9 -25.20 2.73 44.97
CA ILE A 9 -24.79 1.65 44.07
C ILE A 9 -25.19 1.96 42.63
N LEU A 10 -26.35 2.54 42.40
CA LEU A 10 -26.79 2.98 41.06
C LEU A 10 -25.93 4.13 40.51
N LEU A 11 -25.49 5.05 41.39
CA LEU A 11 -24.59 6.14 40.97
C LEU A 11 -23.16 5.61 40.69
N MET A 12 -22.70 4.58 41.40
CA MET A 12 -21.41 3.97 41.14
C MET A 12 -21.40 3.10 39.88
N LEU A 13 -22.53 2.47 39.50
CA LEU A 13 -22.64 1.77 38.21
C LEU A 13 -22.66 2.71 37.02
N LEU A 14 -23.18 3.93 37.17
CA LEU A 14 -23.20 4.95 36.10
C LEU A 14 -21.81 5.56 35.82
N THR A 15 -20.87 5.47 36.77
CA THR A 15 -19.50 5.95 36.56
C THR A 15 -18.59 4.94 35.85
N PHE A 16 -18.97 3.65 35.83
CA PHE A 16 -18.23 2.62 35.08
C PHE A 16 -18.58 2.54 33.60
N LEU A 17 -19.57 3.26 33.11
CA LEU A 17 -19.96 3.30 31.69
C LEU A 17 -19.21 4.35 30.86
N LYS A 18 -18.27 5.08 31.45
CA LYS A 18 -17.37 6.00 30.72
C LYS A 18 -15.99 5.36 30.49
N GLY A 19 -15.95 4.23 29.85
CA GLY A 19 -14.69 3.55 29.62
C GLY A 19 -14.67 2.61 28.44
N VAL A 20 -15.58 2.75 27.48
CA VAL A 20 -15.28 2.28 26.13
C VAL A 20 -14.40 3.35 25.51
N SER A 21 -13.09 3.25 25.78
CA SER A 21 -12.10 3.93 24.96
C SER A 21 -12.46 3.58 23.53
N GLN A 22 -13.03 4.52 22.78
CA GLN A 22 -12.87 4.51 21.35
C GLN A 22 -11.35 4.36 21.16
N ASN A 23 -10.93 3.18 20.73
CA ASN A 23 -9.65 3.05 20.06
C ASN A 23 -9.74 4.04 18.90
N ASP A 24 -9.24 5.25 19.09
CA ASP A 24 -8.89 6.13 17.99
C ASP A 24 -7.95 5.31 17.14
N SER A 25 -8.50 4.65 16.13
CA SER A 25 -7.70 3.91 15.16
C SER A 25 -6.93 4.96 14.37
N LEU A 26 -5.75 5.30 14.92
CA LEU A 26 -4.88 6.30 14.35
C LEU A 26 -4.49 5.83 12.95
N ALA A 27 -5.13 6.41 11.96
CA ALA A 27 -4.75 6.18 10.58
C ALA A 27 -3.38 6.79 10.32
N PHE A 28 -2.62 6.17 9.45
CA PHE A 28 -1.31 6.64 9.05
C PHE A 28 -1.07 6.37 7.56
N ILE A 29 -0.08 7.05 7.00
CA ILE A 29 0.43 6.76 5.68
C ILE A 29 1.55 5.73 5.82
N ARG A 30 1.52 4.64 5.07
CA ARG A 30 2.66 3.73 4.92
C ARG A 30 3.39 4.12 3.65
N VAL A 31 4.71 4.32 3.72
CA VAL A 31 5.54 4.69 2.56
C VAL A 31 6.65 3.65 2.37
N ILE A 32 6.93 3.33 1.11
CA ILE A 32 8.07 2.54 0.67
C ILE A 32 8.82 3.32 -0.42
N SER A 33 10.08 2.95 -0.64
CA SER A 33 10.91 3.56 -1.68
C SER A 33 11.66 2.52 -2.49
N LYS A 34 11.87 2.80 -3.77
CA LYS A 34 12.83 2.12 -4.65
C LYS A 34 13.89 3.14 -5.03
N VAL A 35 15.14 2.83 -4.70
CA VAL A 35 16.29 3.68 -5.02
C VAL A 35 16.98 3.10 -6.26
N GLU A 36 17.14 3.93 -7.28
CA GLU A 36 17.87 3.64 -8.51
C GLU A 36 19.00 4.67 -8.69
N GLN A 37 19.87 4.49 -9.67
CA GLN A 37 21.03 5.39 -9.87
C GLN A 37 20.64 6.84 -10.14
N SER A 38 19.51 7.04 -10.84
CA SER A 38 19.08 8.35 -11.33
C SER A 38 17.80 8.87 -10.72
N ASN A 39 17.10 8.05 -9.90
CA ASN A 39 15.83 8.44 -9.31
C ASN A 39 15.53 7.68 -8.01
N ILE A 40 14.62 8.26 -7.23
CA ILE A 40 13.97 7.59 -6.11
C ILE A 40 12.48 7.58 -6.37
N THR A 41 11.93 6.38 -6.51
CA THR A 41 10.48 6.18 -6.61
C THR A 41 9.90 5.97 -5.23
N LEU A 42 8.93 6.79 -4.85
CA LEU A 42 8.16 6.67 -3.62
C LEU A 42 6.79 6.06 -3.95
N ARG A 43 6.33 5.17 -3.10
CA ARG A 43 4.99 4.59 -3.12
C ARG A 43 4.40 4.65 -1.73
N TRP A 44 3.13 4.96 -1.62
CA TRP A 44 2.46 5.02 -0.32
C TRP A 44 1.04 4.49 -0.38
N ALA A 45 0.55 4.10 0.80
CA ALA A 45 -0.81 3.68 1.01
C ALA A 45 -1.32 4.25 2.34
N PRO A 46 -2.52 4.81 2.39
CA PRO A 46 -3.23 5.06 3.65
C PRO A 46 -3.53 3.72 4.34
N SER A 47 -3.44 3.67 5.66
CA SER A 47 -3.60 2.42 6.42
C SER A 47 -5.06 1.94 6.53
N THR A 48 -6.02 2.77 6.17
CA THR A 48 -7.45 2.45 6.31
C THR A 48 -8.27 2.98 5.12
N PRO A 49 -9.41 2.35 4.80
CA PRO A 49 -10.33 2.82 3.76
C PRO A 49 -10.79 4.26 3.97
N ILE A 50 -11.06 4.65 5.22
CA ILE A 50 -11.49 6.01 5.57
C ILE A 50 -10.38 7.02 5.25
N ALA A 51 -9.13 6.73 5.63
CA ALA A 51 -7.99 7.59 5.33
C ALA A 51 -7.80 7.77 3.82
N TRP A 52 -7.93 6.69 3.05
CA TRP A 52 -7.86 6.75 1.60
C TRP A 52 -8.97 7.61 1.01
N HIS A 53 -10.21 7.39 1.40
CA HIS A 53 -11.37 8.14 0.90
C HIS A 53 -11.26 9.64 1.20
N LEU A 54 -10.90 10.00 2.41
CA LEU A 54 -10.68 11.40 2.78
C LEU A 54 -9.58 12.04 1.92
N SER A 55 -8.51 11.28 1.65
CA SER A 55 -7.39 11.75 0.85
C SER A 55 -7.70 11.88 -0.65
N LEU A 56 -8.69 11.14 -1.19
CA LEU A 56 -9.08 11.24 -2.60
C LEU A 56 -9.48 12.65 -3.01
N SER A 57 -10.13 13.41 -2.11
CA SER A 57 -10.65 14.74 -2.41
C SER A 57 -9.61 15.86 -2.24
N LYS A 58 -8.55 15.62 -1.49
CA LYS A 58 -7.53 16.64 -1.14
C LYS A 58 -6.13 16.26 -1.60
N GLY A 59 -5.85 14.98 -1.78
CA GLY A 59 -4.54 14.48 -2.20
C GLY A 59 -3.50 14.45 -1.08
N TYR A 60 -2.25 14.38 -1.50
CA TYR A 60 -1.08 14.25 -0.62
C TYR A 60 -0.07 15.35 -0.92
N SER A 61 0.62 15.83 0.11
CA SER A 61 1.82 16.65 -0.06
C SER A 61 3.07 15.80 0.12
N ILE A 62 4.11 16.11 -0.66
CA ILE A 62 5.40 15.44 -0.65
C ILE A 62 6.47 16.46 -0.37
N GLU A 63 7.23 16.24 0.69
CA GLU A 63 8.32 17.11 1.12
C GLU A 63 9.62 16.30 1.18
N ARG A 64 10.75 16.97 0.95
CA ARG A 64 12.09 16.38 0.98
C ARG A 64 13.02 17.22 1.85
N ALA A 65 13.76 16.57 2.73
CA ALA A 65 14.94 17.12 3.36
C ALA A 65 16.18 16.38 2.85
N VAL A 66 17.31 17.06 2.79
CA VAL A 66 18.54 16.53 2.20
C VAL A 66 19.69 16.73 3.20
N ASN A 67 20.54 15.71 3.27
CA ASN A 67 21.82 15.79 3.98
C ASN A 67 22.94 15.29 3.08
N LYS A 68 24.10 15.94 3.11
CA LYS A 68 25.30 15.36 2.50
C LYS A 68 25.83 14.24 3.40
N GLN A 69 26.18 13.10 2.80
CA GLN A 69 26.69 11.97 3.57
C GLN A 69 27.95 12.38 4.35
N GLY A 70 27.91 12.20 5.67
CA GLY A 70 28.98 12.62 6.58
C GLY A 70 28.71 13.94 7.31
N ASP A 71 27.72 14.73 6.91
CA ASP A 71 27.32 15.93 7.64
C ASP A 71 26.38 15.54 8.80
N SER A 72 26.46 16.28 9.89
CA SER A 72 25.63 16.05 11.08
C SER A 72 24.26 16.70 11.02
N THR A 73 24.01 17.57 10.04
CA THR A 73 22.79 18.39 9.97
C THR A 73 21.97 18.11 8.71
N MET A 74 20.67 17.90 8.90
CA MET A 74 19.70 17.78 7.83
C MET A 74 19.20 19.17 7.40
N SER A 75 18.94 19.38 6.11
CA SER A 75 18.26 20.60 5.66
C SER A 75 16.83 20.70 6.20
N ALA A 76 16.24 21.89 6.15
CA ALA A 76 14.80 22.00 6.29
C ALA A 76 14.06 21.21 5.20
N PHE A 77 12.83 20.79 5.47
CA PHE A 77 11.97 20.17 4.46
C PHE A 77 11.56 21.19 3.40
N VAL A 78 11.73 20.83 2.15
CA VAL A 78 11.30 21.58 0.98
C VAL A 78 10.12 20.84 0.34
N MET A 79 9.09 21.59 -0.06
CA MET A 79 7.93 21.06 -0.77
C MET A 79 8.31 20.67 -2.19
N LEU A 80 8.16 19.40 -2.54
CA LEU A 80 8.36 18.89 -3.90
C LEU A 80 7.04 18.89 -4.69
N GLU A 81 5.98 18.38 -4.05
CA GLU A 81 4.65 18.31 -4.65
C GLU A 81 3.63 18.76 -3.59
N PRO A 82 2.99 19.92 -3.77
CA PRO A 82 2.06 20.45 -2.78
C PRO A 82 0.74 19.69 -2.73
N GLN A 83 0.33 19.10 -3.87
CA GLN A 83 -0.96 18.43 -3.97
C GLN A 83 -0.95 17.32 -5.03
N ARG A 84 -0.55 16.12 -4.63
CA ARG A 84 -0.61 14.93 -5.47
C ARG A 84 -2.02 14.34 -5.44
N MET A 85 -2.75 14.54 -6.53
CA MET A 85 -4.13 14.05 -6.71
C MET A 85 -4.16 12.81 -7.58
N PRO A 86 -5.22 11.98 -7.47
CA PRO A 86 -5.53 11.03 -8.54
C PRO A 86 -5.69 11.75 -9.88
N TRP A 87 -5.39 11.07 -10.96
CA TRP A 87 -5.59 11.63 -12.30
C TRP A 87 -7.06 12.01 -12.51
N PRO A 88 -7.34 13.17 -13.14
CA PRO A 88 -8.70 13.50 -13.54
C PRO A 88 -9.19 12.53 -14.62
N LYS A 89 -10.51 12.35 -14.72
CA LYS A 89 -11.15 11.40 -15.62
C LYS A 89 -10.69 11.54 -17.07
N GLU A 90 -10.50 12.76 -17.52
CA GLU A 90 -10.07 13.09 -18.88
C GLU A 90 -8.64 12.59 -19.19
N LYS A 91 -7.77 12.58 -18.18
CA LYS A 91 -6.41 12.04 -18.31
C LYS A 91 -6.45 10.52 -18.45
N TRP A 92 -7.24 9.82 -17.65
CA TRP A 92 -7.43 8.37 -17.78
C TRP A 92 -7.91 7.97 -19.16
N GLN A 93 -8.86 8.72 -19.73
CA GLN A 93 -9.44 8.44 -21.04
C GLN A 93 -8.46 8.68 -22.21
N LYS A 94 -7.49 9.58 -22.04
CA LYS A 94 -6.51 9.94 -23.08
C LYS A 94 -5.24 9.11 -23.03
N ASP A 95 -4.94 8.50 -21.89
CA ASP A 95 -3.71 7.74 -21.71
C ASP A 95 -3.85 6.35 -22.34
N GLN A 96 -3.15 6.13 -23.46
CA GLN A 96 -3.22 4.87 -24.18
C GLN A 96 -2.63 3.70 -23.38
N LEU A 97 -1.56 3.92 -22.61
CA LEU A 97 -0.95 2.87 -21.79
C LEU A 97 -1.91 2.42 -20.68
N ALA A 98 -2.61 3.36 -20.07
CA ALA A 98 -3.63 3.05 -19.05
C ALA A 98 -4.78 2.20 -19.63
N SER A 99 -5.10 2.33 -20.92
CA SER A 99 -6.17 1.56 -21.56
C SER A 99 -5.83 0.07 -21.79
N TYR A 100 -4.55 -0.30 -21.77
CA TYR A 100 -4.08 -1.69 -21.89
C TYR A 100 -3.67 -2.32 -20.57
N ASP A 101 -3.55 -1.53 -19.51
CA ASP A 101 -3.22 -2.01 -18.18
C ASP A 101 -4.50 -2.32 -17.40
N ASN A 102 -4.75 -3.61 -17.14
CA ASN A 102 -5.95 -4.07 -16.44
C ASN A 102 -6.08 -3.43 -15.05
N TYR A 103 -4.98 -3.17 -14.36
CA TYR A 103 -5.00 -2.53 -13.03
C TYR A 103 -5.35 -1.04 -13.13
N CYS A 104 -4.94 -0.37 -14.21
CA CYS A 104 -5.38 0.99 -14.50
C CYS A 104 -6.87 1.03 -14.82
N ILE A 105 -7.39 0.07 -15.59
CA ILE A 105 -8.81 -0.03 -15.90
C ILE A 105 -9.63 -0.23 -14.60
N ILE A 106 -9.20 -1.16 -13.74
CA ILE A 106 -9.84 -1.39 -12.44
C ILE A 106 -9.80 -0.10 -11.59
N ALA A 107 -8.65 0.55 -11.47
CA ALA A 107 -8.49 1.77 -10.69
C ALA A 107 -9.37 2.93 -11.21
N ALA A 108 -9.49 3.07 -12.53
CA ALA A 108 -10.37 4.07 -13.15
C ALA A 108 -11.85 3.79 -12.83
N GLU A 109 -12.28 2.53 -12.90
CA GLU A 109 -13.65 2.13 -12.55
C GLU A 109 -13.95 2.38 -11.05
N LEU A 110 -12.99 2.13 -10.16
CA LEU A 110 -13.15 2.40 -8.73
C LEU A 110 -13.33 3.90 -8.41
N LEU A 111 -12.65 4.78 -9.16
CA LEU A 111 -12.73 6.22 -8.97
C LEU A 111 -13.94 6.86 -9.67
N TYR A 112 -14.27 6.40 -10.88
CA TYR A 112 -15.19 7.09 -11.79
C TYR A 112 -16.35 6.23 -12.27
N GLY A 113 -16.35 4.95 -11.96
CA GLY A 113 -17.42 4.01 -12.32
C GLY A 113 -18.72 4.34 -11.61
N LYS A 114 -19.83 3.98 -12.24
CA LYS A 114 -21.15 4.08 -11.65
C LYS A 114 -21.30 2.96 -10.63
N GLY A 115 -21.34 3.30 -9.32
CA GLY A 115 -21.64 2.33 -8.27
C GLY A 115 -22.96 1.59 -8.52
N THR A 116 -23.05 0.34 -8.09
CA THR A 116 -24.29 -0.44 -8.17
C THR A 116 -25.37 0.20 -7.31
N SER A 117 -26.56 0.43 -7.90
CA SER A 117 -27.72 0.93 -7.17
C SER A 117 -28.27 -0.16 -6.24
N VAL A 118 -28.19 0.06 -4.94
CA VAL A 118 -28.62 -0.90 -3.92
C VAL A 118 -29.90 -0.41 -3.24
N ASN A 119 -30.82 -1.36 -3.01
CA ASN A 119 -32.12 -1.11 -2.35
C ASN A 119 -31.97 -0.58 -0.90
N ALA A 120 -32.94 0.23 -0.47
CA ALA A 120 -32.86 1.06 0.73
C ALA A 120 -32.62 0.33 2.08
N ASN A 121 -33.04 -0.93 2.20
CA ASN A 121 -33.03 -1.64 3.48
C ASN A 121 -31.75 -2.45 3.81
N SER A 122 -30.86 -2.63 2.83
CA SER A 122 -29.55 -3.30 3.03
C SER A 122 -28.37 -2.30 3.02
N LYS A 123 -28.67 -1.00 3.10
CA LYS A 123 -27.76 0.07 2.69
C LYS A 123 -26.47 0.26 3.50
N MET A 124 -26.48 -0.02 4.80
CA MET A 124 -25.35 0.39 5.65
C MET A 124 -24.21 -0.62 5.59
N LEU A 125 -24.52 -1.89 5.71
CA LEU A 125 -23.54 -2.98 5.64
C LEU A 125 -22.94 -3.09 4.24
N GLN A 126 -23.80 -3.08 3.20
CA GLN A 126 -23.37 -3.15 1.80
C GLN A 126 -22.51 -1.94 1.38
N LYS A 127 -22.81 -0.74 1.90
CA LYS A 127 -21.95 0.43 1.68
C LYS A 127 -20.59 0.30 2.35
N ALA A 128 -20.52 -0.28 3.55
CA ALA A 128 -19.28 -0.54 4.24
C ALA A 128 -18.43 -1.58 3.48
N ASP A 129 -19.05 -2.65 3.00
CA ASP A 129 -18.38 -3.68 2.19
C ASP A 129 -17.92 -3.12 0.83
N GLU A 130 -18.75 -2.33 0.15
CA GLU A 130 -18.37 -1.65 -1.09
C GLU A 130 -17.18 -0.73 -0.88
N PHE A 131 -17.18 0.01 0.21
CA PHE A 131 -16.11 0.94 0.57
C PHE A 131 -14.80 0.22 0.88
N GLN A 132 -14.87 -0.86 1.65
CA GLN A 132 -13.73 -1.73 1.94
C GLN A 132 -13.17 -2.37 0.66
N ASN A 133 -14.05 -2.87 -0.21
CA ASN A 133 -13.66 -3.48 -1.48
C ASN A 133 -12.98 -2.47 -2.42
N LYS A 134 -13.54 -1.27 -2.55
CA LYS A 134 -12.92 -0.20 -3.36
C LYS A 134 -11.49 0.11 -2.89
N TYR A 135 -11.29 0.25 -1.59
CA TYR A 135 -9.97 0.46 -1.02
C TYR A 135 -9.02 -0.70 -1.33
N THR A 136 -9.47 -1.93 -1.09
CA THR A 136 -8.65 -3.13 -1.31
C THR A 136 -8.21 -3.25 -2.76
N TYR A 137 -9.12 -3.10 -3.71
CA TYR A 137 -8.80 -3.18 -5.13
C TYR A 137 -7.95 -1.99 -5.61
N ALA A 138 -8.14 -0.79 -5.06
CA ALA A 138 -7.29 0.36 -5.38
C ALA A 138 -5.84 0.14 -4.91
N MET A 139 -5.64 -0.34 -3.68
CA MET A 139 -4.31 -0.64 -3.16
C MET A 139 -3.66 -1.78 -3.94
N MET A 140 -4.42 -2.84 -4.24
CA MET A 140 -3.94 -3.94 -5.07
C MET A 140 -3.54 -3.47 -6.48
N SER A 141 -4.36 -2.65 -7.13
CA SER A 141 -4.03 -2.09 -8.44
C SER A 141 -2.74 -1.27 -8.40
N ALA A 142 -2.58 -0.44 -7.35
CA ALA A 142 -1.35 0.31 -7.13
C ALA A 142 -0.14 -0.60 -6.89
N ASP A 143 -0.27 -1.74 -6.24
CA ASP A 143 0.83 -2.67 -5.98
C ASP A 143 1.28 -3.40 -7.25
N PHE A 144 0.36 -3.76 -8.13
CA PHE A 144 0.67 -4.51 -9.36
C PHE A 144 1.00 -3.64 -10.57
N SER A 145 0.67 -2.36 -10.56
CA SER A 145 0.96 -1.43 -11.66
C SER A 145 1.52 -0.11 -11.14
N ALA A 146 2.73 0.21 -11.59
CA ALA A 146 3.34 1.51 -11.32
C ALA A 146 2.51 2.66 -11.92
N GLN A 147 1.89 2.43 -13.08
CA GLN A 147 1.01 3.40 -13.74
C GLN A 147 -0.30 3.58 -12.97
N ALA A 148 -0.90 2.49 -12.49
CA ALA A 148 -2.09 2.59 -11.64
C ALA A 148 -1.78 3.33 -10.33
N ALA A 149 -0.61 3.10 -9.72
CA ALA A 149 -0.18 3.85 -8.54
C ALA A 149 -0.04 5.35 -8.82
N ASP A 150 0.57 5.71 -9.95
CA ASP A 150 0.70 7.11 -10.37
C ASP A 150 -0.68 7.73 -10.60
N ALA A 151 -1.53 7.02 -11.32
CA ALA A 151 -2.87 7.46 -11.67
C ALA A 151 -3.81 7.56 -10.45
N LEU A 152 -3.60 6.74 -9.41
CA LEU A 152 -4.30 6.85 -8.13
C LEU A 152 -3.74 7.95 -7.20
N GLY A 153 -2.66 8.64 -7.61
CA GLY A 153 -1.99 9.64 -6.79
C GLY A 153 -1.23 9.05 -5.61
N LEU A 154 -0.77 7.79 -5.73
CA LEU A 154 -0.11 7.00 -4.68
C LEU A 154 1.38 6.77 -4.96
N SER A 155 1.95 7.47 -5.93
CA SER A 155 3.37 7.41 -6.25
C SER A 155 3.96 8.78 -6.62
N TYR A 156 5.28 8.89 -6.46
CA TYR A 156 6.07 10.05 -6.88
C TYR A 156 7.47 9.60 -7.27
N VAL A 157 8.02 10.16 -8.32
CA VAL A 157 9.39 9.88 -8.78
C VAL A 157 10.22 11.16 -8.64
N ASP A 158 11.23 11.11 -7.78
CA ASP A 158 12.21 12.17 -7.62
C ASP A 158 13.43 11.87 -8.50
N THR A 159 13.64 12.68 -9.53
CA THR A 159 14.79 12.60 -10.46
C THR A 159 15.89 13.58 -10.13
N ASP A 160 15.68 14.50 -9.19
CA ASP A 160 16.68 15.46 -8.72
C ASP A 160 17.46 14.90 -7.53
N ILE A 161 18.17 13.80 -7.76
CA ILE A 161 19.00 13.15 -6.75
C ILE A 161 20.46 13.10 -7.18
N LYS A 162 21.35 13.05 -6.19
CA LYS A 162 22.80 12.99 -6.40
C LYS A 162 23.42 11.93 -5.50
N PRO A 163 24.44 11.18 -6.00
CA PRO A 163 25.23 10.29 -5.16
C PRO A 163 25.92 11.06 -4.01
N GLY A 164 26.09 10.41 -2.87
CA GLY A 164 26.72 11.01 -1.69
C GLY A 164 25.79 11.93 -0.87
N TYR A 165 24.50 11.92 -1.16
CA TYR A 165 23.48 12.58 -0.36
C TYR A 165 22.53 11.55 0.27
N VAL A 166 21.93 11.93 1.39
CA VAL A 166 20.84 11.21 2.05
C VAL A 166 19.58 12.04 1.90
N TYR A 167 18.51 11.40 1.49
CA TYR A 167 17.22 12.03 1.28
C TYR A 167 16.22 11.52 2.29
N VAL A 168 15.48 12.43 2.93
CA VAL A 168 14.37 12.10 3.81
C VAL A 168 13.11 12.67 3.17
N TYR A 169 12.18 11.80 2.83
CA TYR A 169 10.88 12.20 2.30
C TYR A 169 9.83 12.14 3.38
N ARG A 170 8.89 13.06 3.36
CA ARG A 170 7.72 13.08 4.21
C ARG A 170 6.46 13.15 3.35
N ILE A 171 5.58 12.18 3.52
CA ILE A 171 4.30 12.09 2.83
C ILE A 171 3.20 12.38 3.82
N ARG A 172 2.33 13.33 3.47
CA ARG A 172 1.22 13.76 4.32
C ARG A 172 -0.08 13.81 3.52
N SER A 173 -1.18 13.25 4.06
CA SER A 173 -2.50 13.56 3.53
C SER A 173 -2.84 15.01 3.82
N ILE A 174 -3.40 15.73 2.83
CA ILE A 174 -3.85 17.12 3.00
C ILE A 174 -5.27 17.14 3.59
N ALA A 175 -5.96 16.00 3.58
CA ALA A 175 -7.28 15.89 4.17
C ALA A 175 -7.21 16.15 5.68
N SER A 176 -8.09 17.02 6.15
CA SER A 176 -8.33 17.26 7.57
C SER A 176 -9.77 16.90 7.91
N HIS A 177 -9.97 16.26 9.05
CA HIS A 177 -11.28 15.94 9.59
C HIS A 177 -11.24 16.11 11.10
N GLU A 178 -12.25 16.70 11.71
CA GLU A 178 -12.25 17.06 13.13
C GLU A 178 -11.98 15.88 14.06
N ASN A 179 -12.51 14.71 13.72
CA ASN A 179 -12.45 13.51 14.55
C ASN A 179 -11.59 12.37 13.95
N TYR A 180 -10.77 12.66 12.92
CA TYR A 180 -10.00 11.63 12.25
C TYR A 180 -8.63 12.13 11.82
N VAL A 181 -7.61 11.69 12.52
CA VAL A 181 -6.22 12.09 12.27
C VAL A 181 -5.51 11.08 11.40
N ILE A 182 -4.93 11.54 10.29
CA ILE A 182 -4.06 10.73 9.42
C ILE A 182 -2.61 11.14 9.68
N LYS A 183 -1.85 10.29 10.36
CA LYS A 183 -0.42 10.56 10.61
C LYS A 183 0.38 10.49 9.32
N SER A 184 1.24 11.49 9.13
CA SER A 184 2.24 11.50 8.06
C SER A 184 3.28 10.41 8.28
N SER A 185 3.97 10.03 7.20
CA SER A 185 5.10 9.10 7.27
C SER A 185 6.36 9.72 6.67
N THR A 186 7.50 9.28 7.16
CA THR A 186 8.83 9.64 6.64
C THR A 186 9.59 8.38 6.23
N ILE A 187 10.42 8.51 5.21
CA ILE A 187 11.33 7.45 4.76
C ILE A 187 12.70 8.05 4.43
N VAL A 188 13.76 7.34 4.79
CA VAL A 188 15.14 7.73 4.51
C VAL A 188 15.65 6.91 3.34
N CYS A 189 16.24 7.56 2.35
CA CYS A 189 16.76 6.96 1.13
C CYS A 189 18.23 7.33 0.93
N TYR A 190 19.01 6.32 0.55
CA TYR A 190 20.45 6.45 0.29
C TYR A 190 20.72 6.10 -1.18
N PRO A 191 20.98 7.06 -2.09
CA PRO A 191 21.27 6.78 -3.50
C PRO A 191 22.52 5.93 -3.74
N SER A 192 23.41 5.85 -2.77
CA SER A 192 24.57 4.94 -2.80
C SER A 192 24.21 3.48 -2.56
N HIS A 193 22.98 3.21 -2.09
CA HIS A 193 22.47 1.88 -1.83
C HIS A 193 21.29 1.60 -2.75
N GLU A 194 21.60 1.16 -3.97
CA GLU A 194 20.56 0.71 -4.90
C GLU A 194 19.74 -0.42 -4.27
N SER A 195 18.44 -0.35 -4.43
CA SER A 195 17.53 -1.43 -4.05
C SER A 195 17.70 -2.59 -5.04
N LYS A 196 18.67 -3.46 -4.78
CA LYS A 196 18.82 -4.68 -5.57
C LYS A 196 17.74 -5.65 -5.20
N LEU A 197 16.88 -5.96 -6.14
CA LEU A 197 15.97 -7.09 -6.03
C LEU A 197 16.81 -8.36 -6.21
N ILE A 198 16.90 -9.18 -5.17
CA ILE A 198 17.58 -10.48 -5.21
C ILE A 198 16.51 -11.50 -5.59
N ALA A 199 16.70 -12.19 -6.70
CA ALA A 199 15.79 -13.27 -7.09
C ALA A 199 15.66 -14.30 -5.95
N PRO A 200 14.45 -14.76 -5.62
CA PRO A 200 14.26 -15.77 -4.60
C PRO A 200 15.03 -17.04 -4.95
N ALA A 201 15.71 -17.61 -3.98
CA ALA A 201 16.41 -18.88 -4.18
C ALA A 201 15.40 -20.03 -4.16
N ILE A 202 15.40 -20.86 -5.21
CA ILE A 202 14.63 -22.09 -5.24
C ILE A 202 15.31 -23.07 -4.27
N SER A 203 14.60 -23.46 -3.21
CA SER A 203 15.11 -24.37 -2.19
C SER A 203 14.92 -25.85 -2.56
N GLN A 204 13.85 -26.17 -3.25
CA GLN A 204 13.54 -27.53 -3.65
C GLN A 204 12.72 -27.59 -4.94
N VAL A 205 13.04 -28.60 -5.77
CA VAL A 205 12.26 -28.98 -6.95
C VAL A 205 11.91 -30.46 -6.84
N LYS A 206 10.62 -30.79 -6.88
CA LYS A 206 10.13 -32.18 -6.88
C LYS A 206 9.45 -32.47 -8.21
N SER A 207 9.94 -33.50 -8.90
CA SER A 207 9.26 -34.03 -10.07
C SER A 207 8.05 -34.86 -9.65
N MET A 208 6.94 -34.64 -10.34
CA MET A 208 5.68 -35.36 -10.15
C MET A 208 5.19 -35.90 -11.50
N ASP A 209 4.12 -36.70 -11.52
CA ASP A 209 3.52 -37.12 -12.78
C ASP A 209 2.99 -35.91 -13.56
N LYS A 210 3.60 -35.63 -14.71
CA LYS A 210 3.28 -34.49 -15.60
C LYS A 210 3.34 -33.09 -14.95
N ALA A 211 3.99 -32.96 -13.78
CA ALA A 211 4.10 -31.72 -13.06
C ALA A 211 5.45 -31.59 -12.33
N VAL A 212 5.76 -30.38 -11.93
CA VAL A 212 6.93 -30.06 -11.09
C VAL A 212 6.46 -29.17 -9.95
N LYS A 213 6.76 -29.57 -8.73
CA LYS A 213 6.53 -28.74 -7.54
C LYS A 213 7.81 -27.96 -7.24
N ILE A 214 7.69 -26.64 -7.14
CA ILE A 214 8.79 -25.72 -6.85
C ILE A 214 8.56 -25.08 -5.48
N LEU A 215 9.56 -25.10 -4.62
CA LEU A 215 9.57 -24.45 -3.33
C LEU A 215 10.68 -23.40 -3.29
N TRP A 216 10.37 -22.23 -2.76
CA TRP A 216 11.37 -21.19 -2.48
C TRP A 216 11.10 -20.57 -1.12
N GLU A 217 12.15 -20.07 -0.47
CA GLU A 217 12.06 -19.51 0.86
C GLU A 217 11.26 -18.20 0.87
N ARG A 218 10.52 -17.98 1.96
CA ARG A 218 9.94 -16.67 2.24
C ARG A 218 11.05 -15.76 2.75
N GLU A 219 11.19 -14.61 2.11
CA GLU A 219 12.19 -13.64 2.54
C GLU A 219 11.86 -13.14 3.94
N GLN A 220 12.87 -13.20 4.80
CA GLN A 220 12.85 -12.59 6.12
C GLN A 220 13.66 -11.29 6.04
N GLY A 221 12.98 -10.15 5.81
CA GLY A 221 13.70 -8.89 5.70
C GLY A 221 12.80 -7.69 5.37
N PRO A 222 13.40 -6.51 5.24
CA PRO A 222 12.65 -5.29 4.92
C PRO A 222 12.09 -5.26 3.49
N ILE A 223 12.56 -6.16 2.63
CA ILE A 223 12.06 -6.32 1.25
C ILE A 223 11.36 -7.67 1.19
N SER A 224 10.04 -7.69 1.12
CA SER A 224 9.25 -8.88 0.84
C SER A 224 8.54 -8.73 -0.50
N TYR A 225 8.61 -9.77 -1.32
CA TYR A 225 7.87 -9.82 -2.56
C TYR A 225 6.42 -10.20 -2.25
N VAL A 226 5.48 -9.48 -2.86
CA VAL A 226 4.05 -9.76 -2.69
C VAL A 226 3.53 -10.71 -3.76
N ALA A 227 4.27 -10.84 -4.88
CA ALA A 227 3.83 -11.62 -6.03
C ALA A 227 5.04 -12.15 -6.84
N TYR A 228 4.84 -13.28 -7.50
CA TYR A 228 5.87 -13.97 -8.28
C TYR A 228 5.35 -14.35 -9.66
N TYR A 229 6.20 -14.21 -10.65
CA TYR A 229 6.05 -14.90 -11.92
C TYR A 229 7.00 -16.10 -11.96
N ILE A 230 6.47 -17.23 -12.42
CA ILE A 230 7.24 -18.45 -12.60
C ILE A 230 7.57 -18.58 -14.09
N GLU A 231 8.84 -18.80 -14.39
CA GLU A 231 9.32 -18.91 -15.76
C GLU A 231 10.04 -20.23 -15.92
N LYS A 232 9.92 -20.83 -17.10
CA LYS A 232 10.54 -22.09 -17.49
C LYS A 232 11.44 -21.85 -18.71
N SER A 233 12.59 -22.51 -18.70
CA SER A 233 13.50 -22.57 -19.85
C SER A 233 13.90 -23.99 -20.14
N MET A 234 14.07 -24.33 -21.41
CA MET A 234 14.64 -25.62 -21.87
C MET A 234 16.14 -25.54 -22.13
N ASP A 235 16.66 -24.34 -22.37
CA ASP A 235 18.05 -24.09 -22.75
C ASP A 235 18.83 -23.26 -21.72
N GLY A 236 18.18 -22.85 -20.64
CA GLY A 236 18.73 -21.97 -19.60
C GLY A 236 18.97 -20.52 -20.03
N LYS A 237 18.54 -20.13 -21.24
CA LYS A 237 18.73 -18.78 -21.80
C LYS A 237 17.41 -18.11 -22.14
N ASN A 238 16.51 -18.86 -22.77
CA ASN A 238 15.19 -18.35 -23.17
C ASN A 238 14.15 -18.83 -22.18
N PHE A 239 13.55 -17.88 -21.46
CA PHE A 239 12.55 -18.19 -20.43
C PHE A 239 11.15 -17.83 -20.91
N GLU A 240 10.21 -18.73 -20.68
CA GLU A 240 8.80 -18.57 -20.96
C GLU A 240 8.02 -18.52 -19.64
N ARG A 241 7.13 -17.52 -19.51
CA ARG A 241 6.29 -17.34 -18.33
C ARG A 241 5.18 -18.39 -18.32
N LEU A 242 5.06 -19.10 -17.20
CA LEU A 242 4.07 -20.18 -17.02
C LEU A 242 2.73 -19.64 -16.48
N ASN A 243 2.77 -18.69 -15.53
CA ASN A 243 1.56 -18.15 -14.93
C ASN A 243 1.19 -16.79 -15.54
N LYS A 244 -0.04 -16.68 -16.06
CA LYS A 244 -0.59 -15.42 -16.61
C LYS A 244 -0.91 -14.42 -15.51
N VAL A 245 -1.36 -14.92 -14.34
CA VAL A 245 -1.65 -14.14 -13.14
C VAL A 245 -0.50 -14.37 -12.17
N PRO A 246 0.04 -13.32 -11.51
CA PRO A 246 1.08 -13.50 -10.52
C PRO A 246 0.65 -14.44 -9.40
N TYR A 247 1.56 -15.30 -8.96
CA TYR A 247 1.36 -16.08 -7.73
C TYR A 247 1.52 -15.15 -6.52
N LEU A 248 0.51 -15.10 -5.65
CA LEU A 248 0.50 -14.22 -4.49
C LEU A 248 1.07 -14.91 -3.25
N SER A 249 1.87 -14.19 -2.48
CA SER A 249 2.52 -14.68 -1.26
C SER A 249 1.57 -15.21 -0.18
N GLY A 250 0.28 -14.95 -0.28
CA GLY A 250 -0.73 -15.28 0.74
C GLY A 250 -1.62 -16.48 0.43
N ASP A 251 -1.52 -17.05 -0.77
CA ASP A 251 -2.50 -18.01 -1.27
C ASP A 251 -2.56 -19.37 -0.54
N ASN A 252 -1.61 -19.65 0.37
CA ASN A 252 -1.50 -20.94 1.05
C ASN A 252 -1.42 -20.79 2.59
N ILE A 253 -2.24 -19.93 3.17
CA ILE A 253 -2.30 -19.72 4.62
C ILE A 253 -3.07 -20.89 5.24
N GLY A 254 -2.39 -21.77 5.97
CA GLY A 254 -3.04 -22.82 6.75
C GLY A 254 -2.28 -24.15 6.86
N ASN A 255 -1.20 -24.35 6.12
CA ASN A 255 -0.38 -25.54 6.22
C ASN A 255 1.00 -25.17 6.81
N GLU A 256 1.53 -25.98 7.74
CA GLU A 256 2.83 -25.74 8.40
C GLU A 256 4.00 -25.64 7.41
N GLU A 257 3.97 -26.43 6.32
CA GLU A 257 4.97 -26.37 5.25
C GLU A 257 5.02 -25.00 4.56
N PHE A 258 3.89 -24.28 4.53
CA PHE A 258 3.77 -22.97 3.88
C PHE A 258 4.13 -21.78 4.79
N LYS A 259 4.43 -22.01 6.06
CA LYS A 259 4.90 -20.93 6.94
C LYS A 259 6.31 -20.46 6.56
N GLN A 260 7.14 -21.35 6.06
CA GLN A 260 8.55 -21.10 5.74
C GLN A 260 8.82 -20.98 4.24
N TYR A 261 7.99 -21.60 3.39
CA TYR A 261 8.20 -21.67 1.95
C TYR A 261 6.97 -21.18 1.16
N HIS A 262 7.23 -20.67 -0.05
CA HIS A 262 6.22 -20.56 -1.09
C HIS A 262 6.21 -21.82 -1.91
N VAL A 263 5.04 -22.23 -2.43
CA VAL A 263 4.87 -23.48 -3.20
C VAL A 263 4.08 -23.18 -4.48
N TYR A 264 4.62 -23.61 -5.61
CA TYR A 264 3.99 -23.55 -6.92
C TYR A 264 3.97 -24.91 -7.60
#